data_6ecb64c3ee8839534cda2ae98d81aed5
#
_entry.id   6ecb64c3ee8839534cda2ae98d81aed5
#
_cell.length_a   1.000
_cell.length_b   1.000
_cell.length_c   1.000
_cell.angle_alpha   90.00
_cell.angle_beta   90.00
_cell.angle_gamma   90.00
#
_symmetry.space_group_name_H-M   'P 1'
#
loop_
_entity.id
_entity.type
_entity.pdbx_description
1 polymer ?
#
loop_
_entity_poly.entity_id
_entity_poly.type
_entity_poly.pdbx_seq_one_letter_code
_entity_poly.pdbx_strand_id
1 'polypeptide(L)'
;MRKQKKKRLAAKGWKVGSIKDFLGLSDEESAYIELKIRLASGLRRRRQEKGLSQLDLAAKLQSSQSRVAKMEAGDPSVSLDLLIRSLISLGASERELSQIIRNPRAA
;
A
#
# COMPACT_ATOMS: atom_id res chain seq x y z
N MET A 1 9.36 27.07 13.43
CA MET A 1 8.34 26.68 12.47
C MET A 1 8.07 25.19 12.45
N ARG A 2 9.08 24.40 12.31
CA ARG A 2 8.91 22.95 12.27
C ARG A 2 8.33 22.37 13.54
N LYS A 3 8.71 22.92 14.68
CA LYS A 3 8.19 22.46 15.95
C LYS A 3 6.68 22.69 16.04
N GLN A 4 6.23 23.84 15.55
CA GLN A 4 4.81 24.15 15.56
C GLN A 4 4.04 23.22 14.64
N LYS A 5 4.60 22.89 13.48
CA LYS A 5 3.98 21.94 12.58
C LYS A 5 3.82 20.58 13.25
N LYS A 6 4.88 20.10 13.90
CA LYS A 6 4.82 18.83 14.59
C LYS A 6 3.74 18.80 15.65
N LYS A 7 3.63 19.85 16.43
CA LYS A 7 2.59 19.93 17.46
C LYS A 7 1.19 19.86 16.86
N ARG A 8 0.97 20.60 15.79
CA ARG A 8 -0.34 20.58 15.13
C ARG A 8 -0.64 19.21 14.54
N LEU A 9 0.35 18.58 13.96
CA LEU A 9 0.18 17.25 13.38
C LEU A 9 -0.17 16.23 14.43
N ALA A 10 0.50 16.28 15.55
CA ALA A 10 0.23 15.37 16.66
C ALA A 10 -1.19 15.57 17.19
N ALA A 11 -1.60 16.82 17.33
CA ALA A 11 -2.92 17.14 17.85
C ALA A 11 -4.05 16.70 16.94
N LYS A 12 -3.82 16.72 15.63
CA LYS A 12 -4.84 16.37 14.64
C LYS A 12 -4.78 14.93 14.19
N GLY A 13 -3.80 14.20 14.65
CA GLY A 13 -3.56 12.86 14.16
C GLY A 13 -2.77 12.88 12.85
N TRP A 14 -2.32 11.72 12.44
CA TRP A 14 -1.47 11.60 11.28
C TRP A 14 -2.30 11.40 10.02
N LYS A 15 -2.20 12.34 9.12
CA LYS A 15 -2.76 12.24 7.78
C LYS A 15 -1.60 12.17 6.81
N VAL A 16 -1.87 11.71 5.59
CA VAL A 16 -0.82 11.63 4.59
C VAL A 16 -0.13 12.98 4.38
N GLY A 17 -0.90 14.05 4.28
CA GLY A 17 -0.33 15.38 4.13
C GLY A 17 0.55 15.79 5.31
N SER A 18 0.17 15.36 6.52
CA SER A 18 0.95 15.63 7.72
C SER A 18 2.26 14.86 7.73
N ILE A 19 2.22 13.61 7.31
CA ILE A 19 3.42 12.79 7.20
C ILE A 19 4.35 13.37 6.15
N LYS A 20 3.79 13.81 5.03
CA LYS A 20 4.55 14.45 3.98
C LYS A 20 5.33 15.65 4.50
N ASP A 21 4.65 16.53 5.25
CA ASP A 21 5.29 17.71 5.84
C ASP A 21 6.39 17.32 6.80
N PHE A 22 6.12 16.34 7.62
CA PHE A 22 7.07 15.88 8.62
C PHE A 22 8.32 15.28 8.00
N LEU A 23 8.15 14.47 6.96
CA LEU A 23 9.25 13.78 6.31
C LEU A 23 9.90 14.60 5.18
N GLY A 24 9.32 15.74 4.83
CA GLY A 24 9.86 16.57 3.76
C GLY A 24 9.65 15.98 2.37
N LEU A 25 8.60 15.20 2.19
CA LEU A 25 8.29 14.58 0.91
C LEU A 25 7.73 15.59 -0.07
N SER A 26 8.03 15.41 -1.34
CA SER A 26 7.40 16.18 -2.40
C SER A 26 5.96 15.69 -2.61
N ASP A 27 5.18 16.46 -3.36
CA ASP A 27 3.81 16.04 -3.69
C ASP A 27 3.81 14.75 -4.49
N GLU A 28 4.75 14.61 -5.42
CA GLU A 28 4.85 13.40 -6.23
C GLU A 28 5.19 12.18 -5.39
N GLU A 29 6.14 12.33 -4.46
CA GLU A 29 6.52 11.23 -3.59
C GLU A 29 5.37 10.82 -2.69
N SER A 30 4.66 11.80 -2.15
CA SER A 30 3.52 11.55 -1.29
C SER A 30 2.43 10.80 -2.04
N ALA A 31 2.12 11.23 -3.25
CA ALA A 31 1.12 10.58 -4.08
C ALA A 31 1.51 9.15 -4.42
N TYR A 32 2.79 8.92 -4.71
CA TYR A 32 3.30 7.59 -5.02
C TYR A 32 3.16 6.66 -3.81
N ILE A 33 3.52 7.15 -2.63
CA ILE A 33 3.43 6.37 -1.40
C ILE A 33 1.98 6.02 -1.09
N GLU A 34 1.06 6.96 -1.25
CA GLU A 34 -0.36 6.70 -1.04
C GLU A 34 -0.87 5.62 -1.97
N LEU A 35 -0.51 5.72 -3.24
CA LEU A 35 -0.92 4.74 -4.24
C LEU A 35 -0.40 3.35 -3.88
N LYS A 36 0.85 3.28 -3.47
CA LYS A 36 1.48 2.03 -3.09
C LYS A 36 0.78 1.40 -1.89
N ILE A 37 0.43 2.21 -0.90
CA ILE A 37 -0.28 1.73 0.29
C ILE A 37 -1.65 1.17 -0.09
N ARG A 38 -2.37 1.84 -0.98
CA ARG A 38 -3.67 1.35 -1.43
C ARG A 38 -3.55 0.01 -2.12
N LEU A 39 -2.56 -0.12 -3.00
CA LEU A 39 -2.37 -1.38 -3.71
C LEU A 39 -1.93 -2.50 -2.76
N ALA A 40 -1.08 -2.18 -1.80
CA ALA A 40 -0.65 -3.15 -0.80
C ALA A 40 -1.83 -3.65 0.03
N SER A 41 -2.68 -2.74 0.48
CA SER A 41 -3.88 -3.09 1.24
C SER A 41 -4.85 -3.89 0.39
N GLY A 42 -5.00 -3.52 -0.87
CA GLY A 42 -5.85 -4.24 -1.81
C GLY A 42 -5.38 -5.66 -2.04
N LEU A 43 -4.08 -5.86 -2.11
CA LEU A 43 -3.49 -7.19 -2.26
C LEU A 43 -3.82 -8.06 -1.04
N ARG A 44 -3.63 -7.52 0.14
CA ARG A 44 -3.94 -8.25 1.37
C ARG A 44 -5.41 -8.62 1.43
N ARG A 45 -6.29 -7.68 1.13
CA ARG A 45 -7.72 -7.90 1.16
C ARG A 45 -8.13 -9.00 0.18
N ARG A 46 -7.62 -8.92 -1.05
CA ARG A 46 -7.96 -9.92 -2.05
C ARG A 46 -7.45 -11.30 -1.66
N ARG A 47 -6.25 -11.36 -1.11
CA ARG A 47 -5.71 -12.61 -0.60
C ARG A 47 -6.64 -13.22 0.46
N GLN A 48 -7.08 -12.38 1.41
CA GLN A 48 -7.96 -12.85 2.47
C GLN A 48 -9.32 -13.28 1.94
N GLU A 49 -9.84 -12.56 0.97
CA GLU A 49 -11.13 -12.91 0.34
C GLU A 49 -11.06 -14.26 -0.36
N LYS A 50 -9.90 -14.61 -0.86
CA LYS A 50 -9.70 -15.91 -1.50
C LYS A 50 -9.32 -17.02 -0.51
N GLY A 51 -9.27 -16.70 0.77
CA GLY A 51 -8.94 -17.68 1.79
C GLY A 51 -7.49 -18.13 1.77
N LEU A 52 -6.59 -17.33 1.22
CA LEU A 52 -5.19 -17.69 1.13
C LEU A 52 -4.40 -17.09 2.29
N SER A 53 -3.42 -17.87 2.79
CA SER A 53 -2.44 -17.35 3.73
C SER A 53 -1.35 -16.61 2.97
N GLN A 54 -0.49 -15.88 3.69
CA GLN A 54 0.67 -15.26 3.06
C GLN A 54 1.59 -16.33 2.44
N LEU A 55 1.69 -17.47 3.09
CA LEU A 55 2.50 -18.56 2.57
C LEU A 55 1.90 -19.12 1.28
N ASP A 56 0.59 -19.24 1.22
CA ASP A 56 -0.10 -19.69 0.00
C ASP A 56 0.16 -18.73 -1.14
N LEU A 57 0.06 -17.44 -0.88
CA LEU A 57 0.31 -16.44 -1.90
C LEU A 57 1.77 -16.46 -2.34
N ALA A 58 2.68 -16.64 -1.40
CA ALA A 58 4.10 -16.75 -1.72
C ALA A 58 4.36 -17.90 -2.68
N ALA A 59 3.74 -19.06 -2.43
CA ALA A 59 3.89 -20.20 -3.33
C ALA A 59 3.36 -19.88 -4.72
N LYS A 60 2.20 -19.23 -4.79
CA LYS A 60 1.60 -18.85 -6.06
C LYS A 60 2.46 -17.88 -6.85
N LEU A 61 3.13 -16.97 -6.16
CA LEU A 61 4.00 -15.98 -6.78
C LEU A 61 5.44 -16.46 -6.95
N GLN A 62 5.73 -17.68 -6.52
CA GLN A 62 7.10 -18.22 -6.51
C GLN A 62 8.03 -17.29 -5.73
N SER A 63 7.59 -16.91 -4.55
CA SER A 63 8.29 -15.97 -3.70
C SER A 63 8.35 -16.53 -2.27
N SER A 64 8.66 -15.70 -1.30
CA SER A 64 8.71 -16.08 0.12
C SER A 64 7.60 -15.40 0.91
N GLN A 65 7.24 -16.00 2.05
CA GLN A 65 6.27 -15.36 2.93
C GLN A 65 6.76 -14.00 3.41
N SER A 66 8.04 -13.89 3.71
CA SER A 66 8.65 -12.65 4.13
C SER A 66 8.44 -11.55 3.10
N ARG A 67 8.60 -11.89 1.83
CA ARG A 67 8.39 -10.94 0.75
C ARG A 67 6.93 -10.55 0.62
N VAL A 68 6.02 -11.51 0.75
CA VAL A 68 4.59 -11.21 0.71
C VAL A 68 4.20 -10.29 1.87
N ALA A 69 4.74 -10.54 3.05
CA ALA A 69 4.49 -9.67 4.20
C ALA A 69 4.93 -8.23 3.92
N LYS A 70 6.09 -8.06 3.31
CA LYS A 70 6.57 -6.73 2.92
C LYS A 70 5.68 -6.09 1.88
N MET A 71 5.23 -6.86 0.91
CA MET A 71 4.32 -6.37 -0.13
C MET A 71 3.04 -5.82 0.49
N GLU A 72 2.44 -6.57 1.41
CA GLU A 72 1.18 -6.17 2.04
C GLU A 72 1.36 -5.03 3.03
N ALA A 73 2.57 -4.84 3.52
CA ALA A 73 2.88 -3.73 4.41
C ALA A 73 3.22 -2.43 3.65
N GLY A 74 3.33 -2.50 2.33
CA GLY A 74 3.73 -1.33 1.56
C GLY A 74 5.18 -0.94 1.78
N ASP A 75 6.03 -1.93 2.06
CA ASP A 75 7.44 -1.68 2.34
C ASP A 75 8.12 -0.93 1.19
N PRO A 76 8.99 0.05 1.49
CA PRO A 76 9.66 0.82 0.44
C PRO A 76 10.45 -0.03 -0.56
N SER A 77 10.91 -1.21 -0.16
CA SER A 77 11.66 -2.10 -1.04
C SER A 77 10.81 -2.77 -2.10
N VAL A 78 9.49 -2.71 -1.98
CA VAL A 78 8.57 -3.36 -2.90
C VAL A 78 8.13 -2.36 -3.96
N SER A 79 8.24 -2.75 -5.23
CA SER A 79 7.86 -1.87 -6.33
C SER A 79 6.35 -1.89 -6.55
N LEU A 80 5.86 -0.81 -7.12
CA LEU A 80 4.46 -0.71 -7.54
C LEU A 80 4.14 -1.80 -8.57
N ASP A 81 5.07 -2.04 -9.48
CA ASP A 81 4.94 -3.06 -10.51
C ASP A 81 4.65 -4.43 -9.89
N LEU A 82 5.40 -4.79 -8.85
CA LEU A 82 5.21 -6.07 -8.19
C LEU A 82 3.82 -6.19 -7.57
N LEU A 83 3.32 -5.13 -6.96
CA LEU A 83 1.99 -5.12 -6.36
C LEU A 83 0.91 -5.31 -7.43
N ILE A 84 1.02 -4.61 -8.54
CA ILE A 84 0.05 -4.71 -9.62
C ILE A 84 0.06 -6.11 -10.23
N ARG A 85 1.24 -6.65 -10.51
CA ARG A 85 1.37 -7.99 -11.06
C ARG A 85 0.80 -9.04 -10.13
N SER A 86 1.02 -8.88 -8.83
CA SER A 86 0.52 -9.81 -7.84
C SER A 86 -1.01 -9.78 -7.78
N LEU A 87 -1.59 -8.58 -7.84
CA LEU A 87 -3.04 -8.44 -7.88
C LEU A 87 -3.63 -9.11 -9.12
N ILE A 88 -3.02 -8.90 -10.27
CA ILE A 88 -3.45 -9.54 -11.50
C ILE A 88 -3.34 -11.06 -11.37
N SER A 89 -2.28 -11.54 -10.75
CA SER A 89 -2.09 -12.96 -10.50
C SER A 89 -3.21 -13.56 -9.63
N LEU A 90 -3.79 -12.74 -8.76
CA LEU A 90 -4.95 -13.14 -7.96
C LEU A 90 -6.29 -12.86 -8.66
N GLY A 91 -6.25 -12.55 -9.94
CA GLY A 91 -7.45 -12.39 -10.74
C GLY A 91 -8.07 -10.99 -10.71
N ALA A 92 -7.34 -10.00 -10.25
CA ALA A 92 -7.87 -8.63 -10.25
C ALA A 92 -7.98 -8.12 -11.68
N SER A 93 -9.16 -7.61 -12.02
CA SER A 93 -9.40 -7.00 -13.32
C SER A 93 -8.94 -5.55 -13.31
N GLU A 94 -8.87 -4.96 -14.50
CA GLU A 94 -8.57 -3.54 -14.61
C GLU A 94 -9.56 -2.69 -13.82
N ARG A 95 -10.81 -3.09 -13.84
CA ARG A 95 -11.86 -2.40 -13.09
C ARG A 95 -11.58 -2.47 -11.59
N GLU A 96 -11.22 -3.64 -11.10
CA GLU A 96 -10.92 -3.82 -9.69
C GLU A 96 -9.67 -3.05 -9.28
N LEU A 97 -8.64 -3.04 -10.12
CA LEU A 97 -7.45 -2.25 -9.89
C LEU A 97 -7.80 -0.77 -9.82
N SER A 98 -8.64 -0.31 -10.73
CA SER A 98 -9.10 1.07 -10.75
C SER A 98 -9.80 1.45 -9.46
N GLN A 99 -10.64 0.55 -8.94
CA GLN A 99 -11.35 0.79 -7.68
C GLN A 99 -10.39 0.88 -6.50
N ILE A 100 -9.41 0.01 -6.45
CA ILE A 100 -8.40 0.03 -5.39
C ILE A 100 -7.64 1.36 -5.40
N ILE A 101 -7.24 1.79 -6.58
CA ILE A 101 -6.47 3.03 -6.74
C ILE A 101 -7.31 4.24 -6.33
N ARG A 102 -8.57 4.25 -6.70
CA ARG A 102 -9.41 5.41 -6.52
C ARG A 102 -10.02 5.52 -5.13
N ASN A 103 -10.27 4.39 -4.48
CA ASN A 103 -10.99 4.37 -3.22
C ASN A 103 -10.14 3.78 -2.11
N PRO A 104 -9.53 4.64 -1.25
CA PRO A 104 -8.69 4.14 -0.17
C PRO A 104 -9.39 3.20 0.79
N ARG A 105 -10.71 3.31 0.93
CA ARG A 105 -11.47 2.46 1.84
C ARG A 105 -11.67 1.06 1.30
N ALA A 106 -11.63 0.93 -0.01
CA ALA A 106 -11.77 -0.38 -0.64
C ALA A 106 -10.48 -1.19 -0.54
N ALA A 107 -9.39 -0.52 -0.20
CA ALA A 107 -8.09 -1.17 -0.09
C ALA A 107 -7.82 -1.75 1.29
#